data_bad1d559ada11943351f09a8b7d260b7
#
_entry.id   bad1d559ada11943351f09a8b7d260b7
#
_cell.length_a   1.000
_cell.length_b   1.000
_cell.length_c   1.000
_cell.angle_alpha   90.00
_cell.angle_beta   90.00
_cell.angle_gamma   90.00
#
_symmetry.space_group_name_H-M   'P 1'
#
loop_
_entity.id
_entity.type
_entity.pdbx_description
1 polymer ?
#
loop_
_entity_poly.entity_id
_entity_poly.type
_entity_poly.pdbx_seq_one_letter_code
_entity_poly.pdbx_strand_id
1 'polypeptide(L)'
;MTPPAVQVALAAAVRTLPRAAGLAYEPKFDGHRMVVLRTGEDVVLQARSGRIVTAAFPDLAAAARQLPAGTVLDGEVVVWHAGRTDFALVQRRAAAASAARAAALAQSLPASYAAFDVLELAGVDVRGRPYERRRALLVDLLLPLGPPLQPVPMTTDPELAETWYETLPASGIEGLVVKRLDQPYPAGRRAWRKLRHTNVRDAAVIGYTGTPRRPLALVLVMPGEEDEAPLVSSPLSAVLRTELAAAVAERGDAGTGGGVVTAIGFGEVPFRLLDPPLAAEVRHTALRHPPPEVLRLRTDL
;
A
#
# COMPACT_ATOMS: atom_id res chain seq x y z
N MET A 1 13.69 3.00 -26.83
CA MET A 1 14.32 3.74 -25.70
C MET A 1 13.41 3.62 -24.49
N THR A 2 13.94 3.27 -23.31
CA THR A 2 13.15 3.27 -22.07
C THR A 2 12.82 4.71 -21.68
N PRO A 3 11.54 5.05 -21.45
CA PRO A 3 11.18 6.40 -21.04
C PRO A 3 11.79 6.73 -19.66
N PRO A 4 12.09 8.00 -19.39
CA PRO A 4 12.59 8.41 -18.08
C PRO A 4 11.56 8.12 -16.99
N ALA A 5 12.05 7.92 -15.75
CA ALA A 5 11.18 7.67 -14.61
C ALA A 5 10.26 8.86 -14.34
N VAL A 6 8.95 8.62 -14.32
CA VAL A 6 7.95 9.63 -13.98
C VAL A 6 7.96 9.86 -12.48
N GLN A 7 8.23 11.10 -12.07
CA GLN A 7 8.11 11.48 -10.66
C GLN A 7 6.64 11.58 -10.25
N VAL A 8 6.25 10.77 -9.29
CA VAL A 8 4.86 10.73 -8.82
C VAL A 8 4.65 11.57 -7.56
N ALA A 9 3.42 12.09 -7.39
CA ALA A 9 3.01 12.79 -6.19
C ALA A 9 3.04 11.88 -4.96
N LEU A 10 3.32 12.46 -3.79
CA LEU A 10 3.40 11.75 -2.52
C LEU A 10 2.33 12.26 -1.54
N ALA A 11 1.97 11.43 -0.55
CA ALA A 11 1.02 11.79 0.49
C ALA A 11 1.70 11.83 1.87
N ALA A 12 1.38 12.87 2.66
CA ALA A 12 1.69 12.93 4.09
C ALA A 12 0.58 12.23 4.89
N ALA A 13 0.95 11.52 5.96
CA ALA A 13 -0.03 10.92 6.85
C ALA A 13 -0.71 12.00 7.71
N VAL A 14 -2.02 11.83 7.92
CA VAL A 14 -2.82 12.62 8.85
C VAL A 14 -3.56 11.69 9.81
N ARG A 15 -3.93 12.18 10.99
CA ARG A 15 -4.60 11.39 12.03
C ARG A 15 -6.12 11.52 11.99
N THR A 16 -6.62 12.59 11.41
CA THR A 16 -8.07 12.88 11.29
C THR A 16 -8.40 13.27 9.88
N LEU A 17 -9.65 13.05 9.46
CA LEU A 17 -10.15 13.46 8.16
C LEU A 17 -10.10 14.99 8.03
N PRO A 18 -9.32 15.56 7.12
CA PRO A 18 -9.32 16.99 6.89
C PRO A 18 -10.69 17.41 6.33
N ARG A 19 -11.30 18.43 6.94
CA ARG A 19 -12.59 18.99 6.50
C ARG A 19 -12.38 20.46 6.14
N ALA A 20 -12.38 20.77 4.85
CA ALA A 20 -12.31 22.14 4.33
C ALA A 20 -12.96 22.20 2.95
N ALA A 21 -13.40 23.38 2.56
CA ALA A 21 -13.86 23.62 1.19
C ALA A 21 -12.71 23.37 0.19
N GLY A 22 -13.05 22.87 -1.00
CA GLY A 22 -12.08 22.64 -2.06
C GLY A 22 -11.23 21.37 -1.88
N LEU A 23 -11.65 20.44 -1.03
CA LEU A 23 -11.04 19.11 -0.90
C LEU A 23 -11.82 18.05 -1.68
N ALA A 24 -11.08 17.10 -2.21
CA ALA A 24 -11.57 15.87 -2.82
C ALA A 24 -11.04 14.67 -2.01
N TYR A 25 -11.87 13.66 -1.85
CA TYR A 25 -11.60 12.44 -1.10
C TYR A 25 -11.71 11.24 -2.02
N GLU A 26 -10.70 10.38 -2.01
CA GLU A 26 -10.65 9.16 -2.80
C GLU A 26 -10.35 7.96 -1.90
N PRO A 27 -10.93 6.77 -2.14
CA PRO A 27 -10.51 5.54 -1.50
C PRO A 27 -9.02 5.27 -1.75
N LYS A 28 -8.29 4.96 -0.68
CA LYS A 28 -6.91 4.57 -0.77
C LYS A 28 -6.79 3.06 -0.90
N PHE A 29 -6.58 2.62 -2.12
CA PHE A 29 -6.31 1.22 -2.41
C PHE A 29 -4.95 0.78 -1.85
N ASP A 30 -4.86 -0.49 -1.47
CA ASP A 30 -3.62 -1.16 -1.12
C ASP A 30 -3.19 -2.08 -2.26
N GLY A 31 -2.23 -1.64 -3.03
CA GLY A 31 -1.76 -2.32 -4.23
C GLY A 31 -0.34 -1.90 -4.61
N HIS A 32 -0.02 -1.98 -5.88
CA HIS A 32 1.22 -1.46 -6.43
C HIS A 32 0.97 -0.19 -7.23
N ARG A 33 1.49 0.94 -6.74
CA ARG A 33 1.45 2.18 -7.52
C ARG A 33 2.16 2.02 -8.83
N MET A 34 1.48 2.39 -9.90
CA MET A 34 1.95 2.23 -11.25
C MET A 34 1.61 3.44 -12.11
N VAL A 35 2.56 3.85 -12.92
CA VAL A 35 2.34 4.80 -14.00
C VAL A 35 2.14 4.01 -15.28
N VAL A 36 1.05 4.28 -15.99
CA VAL A 36 0.77 3.75 -17.32
C VAL A 36 1.17 4.80 -18.34
N LEU A 37 2.11 4.47 -19.21
CA LEU A 37 2.52 5.32 -20.34
C LEU A 37 2.08 4.64 -21.64
N ARG A 38 1.16 5.27 -22.38
CA ARG A 38 0.79 4.88 -23.72
C ARG A 38 1.56 5.75 -24.70
N THR A 39 2.64 5.22 -25.25
CA THR A 39 3.42 5.87 -26.30
C THR A 39 2.74 5.71 -27.67
N GLY A 40 3.41 6.06 -28.78
CA GLY A 40 2.83 5.90 -30.12
C GLY A 40 2.35 4.46 -30.38
N GLU A 41 3.22 3.47 -30.17
CA GLU A 41 2.92 2.07 -30.47
C GLU A 41 2.92 1.17 -29.24
N ASP A 42 3.64 1.55 -28.18
CA ASP A 42 3.89 0.72 -27.02
C ASP A 42 3.11 1.19 -25.78
N VAL A 43 2.94 0.26 -24.86
CA VAL A 43 2.52 0.53 -23.49
C VAL A 43 3.67 0.19 -22.55
N VAL A 44 3.98 1.13 -21.66
CA VAL A 44 4.97 0.93 -20.61
C VAL A 44 4.28 1.05 -19.25
N LEU A 45 4.41 0.04 -18.42
CA LEU A 45 3.96 0.04 -17.03
C LEU A 45 5.18 0.24 -16.14
N GLN A 46 5.20 1.37 -15.42
CA GLN A 46 6.32 1.78 -14.60
C GLN A 46 5.93 1.79 -13.12
N ALA A 47 6.60 1.00 -12.32
CA ALA A 47 6.44 1.01 -10.86
C ALA A 47 6.93 2.34 -10.27
N ARG A 48 6.49 2.67 -9.05
CA ARG A 48 6.91 3.88 -8.32
C ARG A 48 8.44 4.06 -8.24
N SER A 49 9.21 2.98 -8.22
CA SER A 49 10.68 3.01 -8.21
C SER A 49 11.31 3.41 -9.56
N GLY A 50 10.51 3.55 -10.61
CA GLY A 50 10.98 3.73 -11.98
C GLY A 50 11.21 2.41 -12.73
N ARG A 51 11.14 1.26 -12.06
CA ARG A 51 11.29 -0.05 -12.69
C ARG A 51 10.15 -0.33 -13.66
N ILE A 52 10.48 -0.79 -14.87
CA ILE A 52 9.50 -1.24 -15.86
C ILE A 52 9.01 -2.63 -15.49
N VAL A 53 7.71 -2.80 -15.40
CA VAL A 53 7.03 -4.03 -14.97
C VAL A 53 5.98 -4.51 -15.97
N THR A 54 6.00 -4.01 -17.19
CA THR A 54 5.04 -4.32 -18.26
C THR A 54 4.87 -5.84 -18.45
N ALA A 55 5.96 -6.59 -18.43
CA ALA A 55 5.94 -8.04 -18.64
C ALA A 55 5.19 -8.81 -17.53
N ALA A 56 5.08 -8.25 -16.31
CA ALA A 56 4.36 -8.87 -15.19
C ALA A 56 2.83 -8.67 -15.26
N PHE A 57 2.37 -7.70 -16.05
CA PHE A 57 0.95 -7.34 -16.17
C PHE A 57 0.52 -7.23 -17.64
N PRO A 58 0.59 -8.35 -18.42
CA PRO A 58 0.24 -8.34 -19.85
C PRO A 58 -1.22 -7.98 -20.11
N ASP A 59 -2.12 -8.32 -19.21
CA ASP A 59 -3.55 -7.96 -19.24
C ASP A 59 -3.77 -6.43 -19.18
N LEU A 60 -3.11 -5.75 -18.24
CA LEU A 60 -3.18 -4.29 -18.15
C LEU A 60 -2.49 -3.61 -19.33
N ALA A 61 -1.36 -4.14 -19.79
CA ALA A 61 -0.69 -3.62 -20.98
C ALA A 61 -1.57 -3.73 -22.23
N ALA A 62 -2.29 -4.85 -22.39
CA ALA A 62 -3.25 -5.03 -23.47
C ALA A 62 -4.42 -4.04 -23.37
N ALA A 63 -5.00 -3.87 -22.18
CA ALA A 63 -6.09 -2.91 -21.96
C ALA A 63 -5.65 -1.46 -22.24
N ALA A 64 -4.46 -1.07 -21.79
CA ALA A 64 -3.93 0.28 -21.94
C ALA A 64 -3.62 0.67 -23.42
N ARG A 65 -3.59 -0.29 -24.35
CA ARG A 65 -3.51 0.02 -25.80
C ARG A 65 -4.73 0.76 -26.33
N GLN A 66 -5.87 0.68 -25.63
CA GLN A 66 -7.08 1.41 -25.99
C GLN A 66 -6.99 2.92 -25.68
N LEU A 67 -6.04 3.31 -24.82
CA LEU A 67 -5.80 4.72 -24.53
C LEU A 67 -5.24 5.46 -25.75
N PRO A 68 -5.58 6.74 -25.95
CA PRO A 68 -4.92 7.56 -26.94
C PRO A 68 -3.41 7.57 -26.77
N ALA A 69 -2.65 7.55 -27.88
CA ALA A 69 -1.19 7.69 -27.83
C ALA A 69 -0.81 9.01 -27.13
N GLY A 70 0.30 9.01 -26.38
CA GLY A 70 0.72 10.15 -25.56
C GLY A 70 -0.12 10.33 -24.29
N THR A 71 -0.72 9.25 -23.76
CA THR A 71 -1.43 9.30 -22.47
C THR A 71 -0.53 8.76 -21.34
N VAL A 72 -0.47 9.50 -20.23
CA VAL A 72 0.23 9.09 -19.01
C VAL A 72 -0.73 9.16 -17.83
N LEU A 73 -0.98 8.01 -17.20
CA LEU A 73 -1.86 7.87 -16.04
C LEU A 73 -1.06 7.52 -14.78
N ASP A 74 -1.52 8.00 -13.64
CA ASP A 74 -1.04 7.62 -12.32
C ASP A 74 -2.15 6.90 -11.56
N GLY A 75 -1.86 5.72 -11.04
CA GLY A 75 -2.87 4.86 -10.42
C GLY A 75 -2.27 3.76 -9.54
N GLU A 76 -3.15 2.90 -9.08
CA GLU A 76 -2.81 1.73 -8.27
C GLU A 76 -3.25 0.46 -9.00
N VAL A 77 -2.36 -0.52 -9.08
CA VAL A 77 -2.70 -1.87 -9.55
C VAL A 77 -3.20 -2.68 -8.36
N VAL A 78 -4.37 -3.27 -8.51
CA VAL A 78 -4.99 -4.14 -7.51
C VAL A 78 -5.41 -5.47 -8.14
N VAL A 79 -5.55 -6.48 -7.30
CA VAL A 79 -6.19 -7.76 -7.65
C VAL A 79 -7.37 -7.96 -6.73
N TRP A 80 -8.55 -8.17 -7.32
CA TRP A 80 -9.76 -8.48 -6.57
C TRP A 80 -9.88 -9.99 -6.35
N HIS A 81 -10.13 -10.38 -5.11
CA HIS A 81 -10.40 -11.76 -4.73
C HIS A 81 -11.48 -11.80 -3.66
N ALA A 82 -12.48 -12.66 -3.82
CA ALA A 82 -13.60 -12.80 -2.87
C ALA A 82 -14.23 -11.47 -2.43
N GLY A 83 -14.43 -10.53 -3.36
CA GLY A 83 -15.07 -9.24 -3.10
C GLY A 83 -14.20 -8.16 -2.45
N ARG A 84 -12.89 -8.42 -2.28
CA ARG A 84 -11.93 -7.47 -1.69
C ARG A 84 -10.63 -7.40 -2.48
N THR A 85 -9.90 -6.30 -2.33
CA THR A 85 -8.53 -6.20 -2.85
C THR A 85 -7.57 -7.01 -1.96
N ASP A 86 -6.59 -7.67 -2.60
CA ASP A 86 -5.58 -8.47 -1.90
C ASP A 86 -4.18 -8.08 -2.37
N PHE A 87 -3.43 -7.45 -1.47
CA PHE A 87 -2.06 -6.99 -1.72
C PHE A 87 -1.09 -8.15 -2.02
N ALA A 88 -1.24 -9.30 -1.33
CA ALA A 88 -0.36 -10.45 -1.56
C ALA A 88 -0.52 -11.01 -2.98
N LEU A 89 -1.74 -10.98 -3.52
CA LEU A 89 -1.99 -11.39 -4.91
C LEU A 89 -1.38 -10.40 -5.91
N VAL A 90 -1.40 -9.11 -5.62
CA VAL A 90 -0.69 -8.09 -6.44
C VAL A 90 0.82 -8.35 -6.42
N GLN A 91 1.39 -8.60 -5.24
CA GLN A 91 2.81 -8.95 -5.12
C GLN A 91 3.16 -10.23 -5.88
N ARG A 92 2.33 -11.27 -5.79
CA ARG A 92 2.49 -12.52 -6.54
C ARG A 92 2.49 -12.27 -8.06
N ARG A 93 1.62 -11.37 -8.55
CA ARG A 93 1.61 -10.93 -9.95
C ARG A 93 2.92 -10.23 -10.32
N ALA A 94 3.34 -9.25 -9.53
CA ALA A 94 4.55 -8.45 -9.77
C ALA A 94 5.86 -9.26 -9.71
N ALA A 95 5.85 -10.41 -9.03
CA ALA A 95 6.97 -11.34 -8.91
C ALA A 95 7.05 -12.39 -10.01
N ALA A 96 6.19 -12.33 -11.04
CA ALA A 96 6.21 -13.29 -12.15
C ALA A 96 7.55 -13.25 -12.91
N ALA A 97 8.32 -14.34 -12.82
CA ALA A 97 9.68 -14.40 -13.34
C ALA A 97 9.75 -14.70 -14.86
N SER A 98 8.65 -15.11 -15.49
CA SER A 98 8.60 -15.43 -16.92
C SER A 98 7.30 -14.98 -17.56
N ALA A 99 7.31 -14.76 -18.87
CA ALA A 99 6.13 -14.39 -19.65
C ALA A 99 5.00 -15.44 -19.55
N ALA A 100 5.34 -16.74 -19.57
CA ALA A 100 4.37 -17.83 -19.41
C ALA A 100 3.70 -17.77 -18.02
N ARG A 101 4.48 -17.53 -16.97
CA ARG A 101 3.93 -17.38 -15.61
C ARG A 101 3.07 -16.13 -15.49
N ALA A 102 3.49 -14.99 -16.06
CA ALA A 102 2.72 -13.78 -16.08
C ALA A 102 1.38 -13.94 -16.80
N ALA A 103 1.36 -14.63 -17.95
CA ALA A 103 0.15 -14.92 -18.71
C ALA A 103 -0.81 -15.84 -17.93
N ALA A 104 -0.31 -16.90 -17.30
CA ALA A 104 -1.12 -17.80 -16.48
C ALA A 104 -1.72 -17.06 -15.26
N LEU A 105 -0.94 -16.20 -14.61
CA LEU A 105 -1.43 -15.39 -13.50
C LEU A 105 -2.43 -14.32 -13.96
N ALA A 106 -2.28 -13.76 -15.17
CA ALA A 106 -3.25 -12.81 -15.73
C ALA A 106 -4.63 -13.44 -15.93
N GLN A 107 -4.68 -14.74 -16.26
CA GLN A 107 -5.94 -15.47 -16.39
C GLN A 107 -6.57 -15.83 -15.05
N SER A 108 -5.78 -16.27 -14.07
CA SER A 108 -6.29 -16.74 -12.77
C SER A 108 -6.46 -15.63 -11.73
N LEU A 109 -5.73 -14.55 -11.85
CA LEU A 109 -5.70 -13.40 -10.95
C LEU A 109 -5.66 -12.11 -11.79
N PRO A 110 -6.72 -11.77 -12.53
CA PRO A 110 -6.73 -10.59 -13.38
C PRO A 110 -6.48 -9.32 -12.56
N ALA A 111 -5.63 -8.44 -13.09
CA ALA A 111 -5.34 -7.18 -12.45
C ALA A 111 -6.33 -6.10 -12.89
N SER A 112 -6.66 -5.19 -11.97
CA SER A 112 -7.40 -3.96 -12.23
C SER A 112 -6.49 -2.75 -11.97
N TYR A 113 -6.70 -1.69 -12.71
CA TYR A 113 -5.98 -0.43 -12.56
C TYR A 113 -6.92 0.67 -12.09
N ALA A 114 -6.76 1.11 -10.85
CA ALA A 114 -7.50 2.18 -10.23
C ALA A 114 -6.76 3.51 -10.47
N ALA A 115 -7.11 4.22 -11.53
CA ALA A 115 -6.49 5.48 -11.91
C ALA A 115 -7.00 6.63 -11.05
N PHE A 116 -6.12 7.43 -10.50
CA PHE A 116 -6.47 8.57 -9.64
C PHE A 116 -5.90 9.92 -10.15
N ASP A 117 -5.12 9.92 -11.24
CA ASP A 117 -4.70 11.14 -11.92
C ASP A 117 -4.32 10.88 -13.38
N VAL A 118 -4.42 11.90 -14.20
CA VAL A 118 -3.89 11.95 -15.58
C VAL A 118 -2.82 13.04 -15.65
N LEU A 119 -1.65 12.68 -16.15
CA LEU A 119 -0.48 13.57 -16.23
C LEU A 119 -0.29 14.13 -17.62
N GLU A 120 -0.60 13.31 -18.64
CA GLU A 120 -0.54 13.68 -20.04
C GLU A 120 -1.70 13.02 -20.78
N LEU A 121 -2.34 13.71 -21.70
CA LEU A 121 -3.44 13.21 -22.51
C LEU A 121 -3.22 13.57 -23.97
N ALA A 122 -3.13 12.55 -24.83
CA ALA A 122 -2.90 12.70 -26.27
C ALA A 122 -1.69 13.61 -26.59
N GLY A 123 -0.59 13.45 -25.85
CA GLY A 123 0.65 14.22 -26.01
C GLY A 123 0.64 15.61 -25.36
N VAL A 124 -0.45 15.99 -24.69
CA VAL A 124 -0.56 17.27 -23.98
C VAL A 124 -0.32 17.07 -22.49
N ASP A 125 0.73 17.72 -21.95
CA ASP A 125 0.99 17.75 -20.50
C ASP A 125 -0.11 18.55 -19.78
N VAL A 126 -0.83 17.88 -18.89
CA VAL A 126 -1.92 18.46 -18.09
C VAL A 126 -1.60 18.61 -16.62
N ARG A 127 -0.38 18.29 -16.19
CA ARG A 127 0.06 18.35 -14.77
C ARG A 127 -0.09 19.74 -14.16
N GLY A 128 0.07 20.80 -14.97
CA GLY A 128 -0.11 22.18 -14.54
C GLY A 128 -1.57 22.59 -14.27
N ARG A 129 -2.55 21.80 -14.71
CA ARG A 129 -3.98 22.09 -14.52
C ARG A 129 -4.40 21.78 -13.06
N PRO A 130 -5.45 22.46 -12.55
CA PRO A 130 -6.10 22.07 -11.29
C PRO A 130 -6.52 20.60 -11.28
N TYR A 131 -6.49 19.96 -10.09
CA TYR A 131 -6.88 18.56 -9.95
C TYR A 131 -8.31 18.29 -10.47
N GLU A 132 -9.27 19.19 -10.20
CA GLU A 132 -10.64 19.05 -10.69
C GLU A 132 -10.71 18.90 -12.22
N ARG A 133 -9.87 19.64 -12.97
CA ARG A 133 -9.80 19.56 -14.43
C ARG A 133 -9.15 18.28 -14.92
N ARG A 134 -8.06 17.86 -14.26
CA ARG A 134 -7.42 16.58 -14.58
C ARG A 134 -8.35 15.41 -14.25
N ARG A 135 -9.10 15.51 -13.14
CA ARG A 135 -10.10 14.50 -12.76
C ARG A 135 -11.22 14.37 -13.81
N ALA A 136 -11.74 15.47 -14.30
CA ALA A 136 -12.74 15.45 -15.38
C ALA A 136 -12.20 14.73 -16.62
N LEU A 137 -10.99 15.10 -17.09
CA LEU A 137 -10.33 14.43 -18.21
C LEU A 137 -10.13 12.92 -17.97
N LEU A 138 -9.74 12.53 -16.77
CA LEU A 138 -9.54 11.12 -16.41
C LEU A 138 -10.85 10.33 -16.47
N VAL A 139 -11.93 10.90 -15.96
CA VAL A 139 -13.26 10.30 -15.97
C VAL A 139 -13.78 10.15 -17.39
N ASP A 140 -13.71 11.21 -18.18
CA ASP A 140 -14.14 11.22 -19.59
C ASP A 140 -13.35 10.20 -20.42
N LEU A 141 -12.06 10.02 -20.12
CA LEU A 141 -11.20 9.06 -20.80
C LEU A 141 -11.53 7.60 -20.45
N LEU A 142 -11.72 7.30 -19.17
CA LEU A 142 -11.77 5.90 -18.69
C LEU A 142 -13.16 5.31 -18.56
N LEU A 143 -14.19 6.11 -18.27
CA LEU A 143 -15.56 5.57 -18.13
C LEU A 143 -16.05 4.83 -19.38
N PRO A 144 -15.82 5.31 -20.61
CA PRO A 144 -16.24 4.59 -21.81
C PRO A 144 -15.48 3.28 -22.05
N LEU A 145 -14.26 3.15 -21.52
CA LEU A 145 -13.43 1.94 -21.69
C LEU A 145 -13.85 0.82 -20.74
N GLY A 146 -14.30 1.19 -19.53
CA GLY A 146 -14.66 0.22 -18.49
C GLY A 146 -13.45 -0.56 -17.92
N PRO A 147 -13.72 -1.67 -17.18
CA PRO A 147 -12.67 -2.50 -16.63
C PRO A 147 -11.75 -3.08 -17.72
N PRO A 148 -10.46 -3.32 -17.41
CA PRO A 148 -9.82 -3.21 -16.10
C PRO A 148 -9.26 -1.82 -15.76
N LEU A 149 -9.42 -0.80 -16.63
CA LEU A 149 -8.93 0.57 -16.40
C LEU A 149 -10.09 1.42 -15.90
N GLN A 150 -10.06 1.84 -14.64
CA GLN A 150 -11.16 2.61 -14.06
C GLN A 150 -10.65 3.81 -13.26
N PRO A 151 -11.36 4.96 -13.30
CA PRO A 151 -11.07 6.04 -12.38
C PRO A 151 -11.50 5.63 -10.96
N VAL A 152 -10.69 5.91 -9.94
CA VAL A 152 -11.11 5.71 -8.54
C VAL A 152 -12.37 6.53 -8.25
N PRO A 153 -13.29 6.08 -7.39
CA PRO A 153 -14.37 6.93 -6.90
C PRO A 153 -13.81 8.20 -6.25
N MET A 154 -14.55 9.30 -6.33
CA MET A 154 -14.18 10.56 -5.68
C MET A 154 -15.43 11.29 -5.20
N THR A 155 -15.34 11.89 -4.02
CA THR A 155 -16.37 12.79 -3.48
C THR A 155 -15.75 14.09 -2.97
N THR A 156 -16.52 15.15 -2.97
CA THR A 156 -16.20 16.41 -2.28
C THR A 156 -16.98 16.54 -0.97
N ASP A 157 -17.88 15.60 -0.69
CA ASP A 157 -18.68 15.55 0.52
C ASP A 157 -17.88 14.84 1.62
N PRO A 158 -17.53 15.52 2.73
CA PRO A 158 -16.79 14.94 3.84
C PRO A 158 -17.59 13.87 4.61
N GLU A 159 -18.93 13.93 4.63
CA GLU A 159 -19.78 12.95 5.32
C GLU A 159 -19.77 11.61 4.54
N LEU A 160 -19.87 11.68 3.21
CA LEU A 160 -19.72 10.50 2.37
C LEU A 160 -18.29 9.93 2.46
N ALA A 161 -17.28 10.79 2.55
CA ALA A 161 -15.90 10.35 2.74
C ALA A 161 -15.70 9.62 4.08
N GLU A 162 -16.35 10.09 5.16
CA GLU A 162 -16.32 9.42 6.48
C GLU A 162 -17.02 8.06 6.42
N THR A 163 -18.17 7.98 5.75
CA THR A 163 -18.85 6.70 5.49
C THR A 163 -17.95 5.72 4.72
N TRP A 164 -17.24 6.19 3.69
CA TRP A 164 -16.24 5.36 2.98
C TRP A 164 -15.10 4.92 3.88
N TYR A 165 -14.62 5.83 4.74
CA TYR A 165 -13.56 5.51 5.68
C TYR A 165 -13.98 4.37 6.62
N GLU A 166 -15.21 4.34 7.09
CA GLU A 166 -15.73 3.33 8.01
C GLU A 166 -16.07 1.99 7.33
N THR A 167 -16.60 2.03 6.10
CA THR A 167 -17.20 0.85 5.47
C THR A 167 -16.27 0.12 4.48
N LEU A 168 -15.39 0.83 3.78
CA LEU A 168 -14.56 0.26 2.73
C LEU A 168 -13.39 -0.65 3.19
N PRO A 169 -12.95 -0.67 4.46
CA PRO A 169 -11.98 -1.66 4.93
C PRO A 169 -12.41 -3.11 4.69
N ALA A 170 -13.70 -3.40 4.75
CA ALA A 170 -14.26 -4.72 4.41
C ALA A 170 -13.91 -5.14 2.96
N SER A 171 -13.79 -4.18 2.05
CA SER A 171 -13.38 -4.38 0.66
C SER A 171 -11.87 -4.30 0.42
N GLY A 172 -11.05 -4.26 1.48
CA GLY A 172 -9.58 -4.18 1.36
C GLY A 172 -9.04 -2.78 1.06
N ILE A 173 -9.84 -1.73 1.30
CA ILE A 173 -9.41 -0.33 1.15
C ILE A 173 -8.77 0.14 2.46
N GLU A 174 -7.52 0.66 2.41
CA GLU A 174 -6.76 0.98 3.61
C GLU A 174 -7.05 2.37 4.21
N GLY A 175 -7.96 3.14 3.61
CA GLY A 175 -8.30 4.46 4.08
C GLY A 175 -8.66 5.43 2.96
N LEU A 176 -8.28 6.70 3.09
CA LEU A 176 -8.57 7.75 2.12
C LEU A 176 -7.31 8.52 1.70
N VAL A 177 -7.32 9.03 0.47
CA VAL A 177 -6.42 10.08 -0.02
C VAL A 177 -7.21 11.36 -0.18
N VAL A 178 -6.68 12.47 0.35
CA VAL A 178 -7.30 13.79 0.25
C VAL A 178 -6.43 14.69 -0.59
N LYS A 179 -7.05 15.33 -1.58
CA LYS A 179 -6.42 16.22 -2.54
C LYS A 179 -7.12 17.57 -2.55
N ARG A 180 -6.42 18.63 -2.92
CA ARG A 180 -7.05 19.93 -3.17
C ARG A 180 -7.53 19.99 -4.62
N LEU A 181 -8.74 20.45 -4.83
CA LEU A 181 -9.35 20.57 -6.16
C LEU A 181 -8.59 21.52 -7.09
N ASP A 182 -8.06 22.61 -6.52
CA ASP A 182 -7.36 23.67 -7.27
C ASP A 182 -5.87 23.37 -7.51
N GLN A 183 -5.33 22.26 -7.00
CA GLN A 183 -3.89 21.98 -6.99
C GLN A 183 -3.40 21.39 -8.31
N PRO A 184 -2.31 21.94 -8.90
CA PRO A 184 -1.53 21.24 -9.92
C PRO A 184 -0.98 19.91 -9.40
N TYR A 185 -0.60 18.99 -10.30
CA TYR A 185 -0.02 17.71 -9.91
C TYR A 185 1.31 17.90 -9.18
N PRO A 186 1.44 17.51 -7.90
CA PRO A 186 2.61 17.83 -7.08
C PRO A 186 3.71 16.75 -7.22
N ALA A 187 4.28 16.60 -8.41
CA ALA A 187 5.33 15.61 -8.68
C ALA A 187 6.47 15.68 -7.65
N GLY A 188 6.85 14.55 -7.06
CA GLY A 188 7.93 14.44 -6.08
C GLY A 188 7.62 15.07 -4.69
N ARG A 189 6.47 15.72 -4.50
CA ARG A 189 6.13 16.43 -3.26
C ARG A 189 5.11 15.68 -2.43
N ARG A 190 5.18 15.80 -1.08
CA ARG A 190 4.19 15.27 -0.13
C ARG A 190 3.02 16.25 0.08
N ALA A 191 2.29 16.58 -0.98
CA ALA A 191 1.23 17.57 -0.96
C ALA A 191 -0.18 16.97 -0.86
N TRP A 192 -0.36 15.68 -1.13
CA TRP A 192 -1.57 14.95 -0.79
C TRP A 192 -1.57 14.56 0.68
N ARG A 193 -2.74 14.24 1.23
CA ARG A 193 -2.88 13.73 2.59
C ARG A 193 -3.45 12.33 2.52
N LYS A 194 -2.99 11.43 3.40
CA LYS A 194 -3.52 10.08 3.51
C LYS A 194 -3.98 9.83 4.95
N LEU A 195 -5.23 9.45 5.08
CA LEU A 195 -5.82 8.93 6.30
C LEU A 195 -5.92 7.42 6.16
N ARG A 196 -5.27 6.67 7.05
CA ARG A 196 -5.32 5.21 7.05
C ARG A 196 -6.11 4.72 8.23
N HIS A 197 -6.81 3.61 8.04
CA HIS A 197 -7.31 2.84 9.17
C HIS A 197 -6.15 2.30 9.98
N THR A 198 -6.13 2.69 11.25
CA THR A 198 -5.15 2.18 12.22
C THR A 198 -5.91 1.81 13.48
N ASN A 199 -5.87 0.53 13.82
CA ASN A 199 -6.38 0.05 15.09
C ASN A 199 -5.21 -0.01 16.08
N VAL A 200 -5.41 0.51 17.28
CA VAL A 200 -4.51 0.30 18.41
C VAL A 200 -5.06 -0.88 19.18
N ARG A 201 -4.26 -1.95 19.31
CA ARG A 201 -4.63 -3.19 20.01
C ARG A 201 -3.43 -3.68 20.81
N ASP A 202 -3.70 -4.44 21.85
CA ASP A 202 -2.67 -5.25 22.47
C ASP A 202 -2.45 -6.51 21.61
N ALA A 203 -1.19 -6.88 21.42
CA ALA A 203 -0.77 -8.07 20.67
C ALA A 203 0.13 -8.92 21.57
N ALA A 204 0.07 -10.25 21.41
CA ALA A 204 1.02 -11.14 22.05
C ALA A 204 2.37 -11.05 21.33
N VAL A 205 3.44 -10.81 22.08
CA VAL A 205 4.81 -10.79 21.59
C VAL A 205 5.41 -12.17 21.84
N ILE A 206 5.40 -13.01 20.82
CA ILE A 206 5.93 -14.38 20.92
C ILE A 206 7.44 -14.46 20.68
N GLY A 207 8.06 -13.36 20.26
CA GLY A 207 9.49 -13.33 20.02
C GLY A 207 9.98 -11.99 19.46
N TYR A 208 11.26 -11.96 19.13
CA TYR A 208 11.91 -10.77 18.54
C TYR A 208 13.00 -11.16 17.56
N THR A 209 13.28 -10.29 16.60
CA THR A 209 14.41 -10.42 15.68
C THR A 209 15.64 -9.69 16.22
N GLY A 210 16.83 -10.07 15.76
CA GLY A 210 18.08 -9.49 16.25
C GLY A 210 18.69 -10.28 17.41
N THR A 211 19.42 -9.60 18.30
CA THR A 211 20.10 -10.23 19.46
C THR A 211 19.47 -9.75 20.78
N PRO A 212 19.65 -10.49 21.90
CA PRO A 212 19.13 -10.07 23.21
C PRO A 212 19.54 -8.65 23.61
N ARG A 213 20.78 -8.26 23.29
CA ARG A 213 21.31 -6.91 23.59
C ARG A 213 20.89 -5.86 22.57
N ARG A 214 20.46 -6.29 21.36
CA ARG A 214 20.06 -5.39 20.28
C ARG A 214 18.89 -5.99 19.49
N PRO A 215 17.69 -6.03 20.11
CA PRO A 215 16.48 -6.45 19.42
C PRO A 215 16.12 -5.42 18.33
N LEU A 216 15.58 -5.90 17.21
CA LEU A 216 15.30 -5.05 16.04
C LEU A 216 13.80 -4.84 15.83
N ALA A 217 13.01 -5.92 15.88
CA ALA A 217 11.57 -5.91 15.68
C ALA A 217 10.91 -7.00 16.53
N LEU A 218 9.62 -6.87 16.84
CA LEU A 218 8.83 -7.89 17.54
C LEU A 218 8.19 -8.85 16.55
N VAL A 219 8.02 -10.10 17.00
CA VAL A 219 7.19 -11.10 16.35
C VAL A 219 5.88 -11.18 17.13
N LEU A 220 4.78 -10.86 16.46
CA LEU A 220 3.49 -10.54 17.05
C LEU A 220 2.43 -11.53 16.58
N VAL A 221 1.55 -11.93 17.50
CA VAL A 221 0.28 -12.60 17.20
C VAL A 221 -0.84 -11.65 17.60
N MET A 222 -1.72 -11.36 16.65
CA MET A 222 -2.85 -10.44 16.88
C MET A 222 -4.02 -11.21 17.53
N PRO A 223 -4.78 -10.56 18.44
CA PRO A 223 -5.95 -11.19 19.04
C PRO A 223 -7.00 -11.57 17.97
N GLY A 224 -7.46 -12.82 18.01
CA GLY A 224 -8.40 -13.38 17.03
C GLY A 224 -7.78 -13.84 15.72
N GLU A 225 -6.45 -13.80 15.62
CA GLU A 225 -5.69 -14.21 14.42
C GLU A 225 -4.62 -15.26 14.82
N GLU A 226 -4.89 -16.04 15.87
CA GLU A 226 -3.94 -17.02 16.45
C GLU A 226 -3.57 -18.13 15.45
N ASP A 227 -4.48 -18.44 14.52
CA ASP A 227 -4.26 -19.45 13.46
C ASP A 227 -3.52 -18.88 12.25
N GLU A 228 -3.27 -17.56 12.20
CA GLU A 228 -2.53 -16.92 11.12
C GLU A 228 -1.02 -16.90 11.40
N ALA A 229 -0.25 -16.73 10.31
CA ALA A 229 1.20 -16.57 10.44
C ALA A 229 1.54 -15.30 11.26
N PRO A 230 2.48 -15.37 12.21
CA PRO A 230 2.90 -14.24 13.02
C PRO A 230 3.36 -13.04 12.17
N LEU A 231 3.13 -11.84 12.66
CA LEU A 231 3.53 -10.59 12.01
C LEU A 231 4.86 -10.09 12.59
N VAL A 232 5.71 -9.53 11.73
CA VAL A 232 6.91 -8.81 12.19
C VAL A 232 6.60 -7.31 12.25
N SER A 233 6.89 -6.68 13.38
CA SER A 233 6.68 -5.24 13.57
C SER A 233 7.60 -4.40 12.68
N SER A 234 7.28 -3.12 12.54
CA SER A 234 8.24 -2.11 12.13
C SER A 234 9.46 -2.11 13.06
N PRO A 235 10.64 -1.65 12.61
CA PRO A 235 11.82 -1.55 13.47
C PRO A 235 11.52 -0.76 14.75
N LEU A 236 11.94 -1.29 15.88
CA LEU A 236 11.73 -0.67 17.19
C LEU A 236 12.48 0.66 17.32
N SER A 237 11.87 1.62 18.01
CA SER A 237 12.55 2.85 18.44
C SER A 237 13.71 2.52 19.39
N ALA A 238 14.63 3.47 19.59
CA ALA A 238 15.75 3.28 20.52
C ALA A 238 15.27 3.00 21.95
N VAL A 239 14.21 3.65 22.40
CA VAL A 239 13.60 3.46 23.72
C VAL A 239 13.05 2.04 23.85
N LEU A 240 12.20 1.61 22.93
CA LEU A 240 11.60 0.27 22.94
C LEU A 240 12.65 -0.85 22.84
N ARG A 241 13.75 -0.63 22.12
CA ARG A 241 14.87 -1.60 22.10
C ARG A 241 15.53 -1.77 23.45
N THR A 242 15.73 -0.65 24.15
CA THR A 242 16.31 -0.67 25.49
C THR A 242 15.38 -1.36 26.49
N GLU A 243 14.08 -1.03 26.46
CA GLU A 243 13.07 -1.66 27.32
C GLU A 243 12.97 -3.17 27.06
N LEU A 244 12.91 -3.58 25.79
CA LEU A 244 12.85 -5.00 25.44
C LEU A 244 14.13 -5.74 25.86
N ALA A 245 15.31 -5.15 25.65
CA ALA A 245 16.57 -5.77 26.07
C ALA A 245 16.65 -5.95 27.60
N ALA A 246 16.14 -4.98 28.36
CA ALA A 246 16.02 -5.10 29.83
C ALA A 246 15.06 -6.23 30.24
N ALA A 247 13.84 -6.24 29.65
CA ALA A 247 12.85 -7.28 29.92
C ALA A 247 13.34 -8.71 29.58
N VAL A 248 14.11 -8.84 28.49
CA VAL A 248 14.75 -10.12 28.12
C VAL A 248 15.85 -10.52 29.10
N ALA A 249 16.65 -9.56 29.54
CA ALA A 249 17.74 -9.82 30.52
C ALA A 249 17.21 -10.24 31.90
N GLU A 250 16.14 -9.58 32.37
CA GLU A 250 15.49 -9.91 33.67
C GLU A 250 14.90 -11.32 33.71
N ARG A 251 14.44 -11.82 32.57
CA ARG A 251 13.88 -13.18 32.44
C ARG A 251 14.93 -14.27 32.43
N GLY A 252 16.21 -13.93 32.37
CA GLY A 252 17.32 -14.87 32.34
C GLY A 252 17.35 -15.78 31.11
N ASP A 253 16.43 -15.60 30.20
CA ASP A 253 16.29 -16.42 29.00
C ASP A 253 16.79 -15.63 27.76
N ALA A 254 17.99 -16.00 27.35
CA ALA A 254 18.56 -15.52 26.09
C ALA A 254 17.91 -16.17 24.85
N GLY A 255 16.66 -16.68 24.96
CA GLY A 255 15.90 -17.28 23.88
C GLY A 255 16.66 -18.46 23.25
N THR A 256 16.67 -19.62 23.90
CA THR A 256 17.31 -20.83 23.37
C THR A 256 16.48 -21.51 22.27
N GLY A 257 15.23 -21.10 22.10
CA GLY A 257 14.35 -21.49 21.01
C GLY A 257 14.17 -20.36 19.99
N GLY A 258 13.85 -20.69 18.78
CA GLY A 258 13.56 -19.73 17.72
C GLY A 258 13.01 -20.41 16.48
N GLY A 259 12.59 -19.61 15.54
CA GLY A 259 12.05 -20.06 14.27
C GLY A 259 12.43 -19.07 13.17
N VAL A 260 11.76 -19.23 12.04
CA VAL A 260 11.84 -18.32 10.92
C VAL A 260 10.46 -17.71 10.72
N VAL A 261 10.40 -16.41 10.49
CA VAL A 261 9.16 -15.68 10.22
C VAL A 261 9.34 -14.82 8.97
N THR A 262 8.29 -14.68 8.20
CA THR A 262 8.33 -13.82 6.99
C THR A 262 8.14 -12.36 7.38
N ALA A 263 9.18 -11.55 7.17
CA ALA A 263 9.14 -10.10 7.35
C ALA A 263 8.89 -9.39 6.02
N ILE A 264 7.92 -8.49 5.99
CA ILE A 264 7.57 -7.73 4.78
C ILE A 264 8.77 -6.88 4.32
N GLY A 265 9.19 -7.08 3.06
CA GLY A 265 10.33 -6.39 2.46
C GLY A 265 11.71 -6.99 2.76
N PHE A 266 11.79 -7.98 3.67
CA PHE A 266 13.05 -8.65 4.06
C PHE A 266 13.04 -10.16 3.81
N GLY A 267 11.87 -10.76 3.49
CA GLY A 267 11.74 -12.20 3.32
C GLY A 267 11.76 -12.94 4.65
N GLU A 268 12.31 -14.16 4.64
CA GLU A 268 12.45 -14.99 5.84
C GLU A 268 13.56 -14.47 6.76
N VAL A 269 13.21 -14.19 8.01
CA VAL A 269 14.15 -13.73 9.04
C VAL A 269 14.10 -14.64 10.28
N PRO A 270 15.24 -14.98 10.87
CA PRO A 270 15.27 -15.73 12.13
C PRO A 270 14.79 -14.86 13.29
N PHE A 271 14.06 -15.47 14.22
CA PHE A 271 13.64 -14.81 15.46
C PHE A 271 13.94 -15.68 16.67
N ARG A 272 14.00 -15.04 17.85
CA ARG A 272 14.13 -15.68 19.16
C ARG A 272 12.79 -15.71 19.84
N LEU A 273 12.42 -16.87 20.35
CA LEU A 273 11.16 -17.06 21.07
C LEU A 273 11.20 -16.37 22.44
N LEU A 274 10.08 -15.81 22.86
CA LEU A 274 9.84 -15.33 24.22
C LEU A 274 8.82 -16.26 24.89
N ASP A 275 9.22 -16.93 25.96
CA ASP A 275 8.36 -17.80 26.74
C ASP A 275 8.50 -17.44 28.22
N PRO A 276 7.43 -17.02 28.92
CA PRO A 276 6.11 -16.71 28.39
C PRO A 276 6.11 -15.48 27.46
N PRO A 277 5.13 -15.34 26.55
CA PRO A 277 4.98 -14.16 25.70
C PRO A 277 4.88 -12.88 26.53
N LEU A 278 5.32 -11.75 25.93
CA LEU A 278 5.03 -10.41 26.41
C LEU A 278 3.76 -9.89 25.74
N ALA A 279 3.20 -8.81 26.25
CA ALA A 279 2.20 -8.04 25.53
C ALA A 279 2.80 -6.72 25.04
N ALA A 280 2.29 -6.24 23.90
CA ALA A 280 2.65 -4.93 23.38
C ALA A 280 1.40 -4.25 22.82
N GLU A 281 1.28 -2.96 23.08
CA GLU A 281 0.32 -2.12 22.40
C GLU A 281 0.87 -1.75 21.04
N VAL A 282 0.14 -2.12 19.98
CA VAL A 282 0.57 -1.92 18.61
C VAL A 282 -0.48 -1.13 17.83
N ARG A 283 0.00 -0.25 16.95
CA ARG A 283 -0.82 0.37 15.92
C ARG A 283 -0.71 -0.49 14.67
N HIS A 284 -1.82 -1.07 14.28
CA HIS A 284 -1.91 -1.95 13.14
C HIS A 284 -2.99 -1.48 12.17
N THR A 285 -2.77 -1.63 10.89
CA THR A 285 -3.82 -1.51 9.88
C THR A 285 -4.53 -2.86 9.75
N ALA A 286 -5.79 -2.88 9.36
CA ALA A 286 -6.52 -4.13 9.11
C ALA A 286 -5.90 -4.99 7.98
N LEU A 287 -4.90 -4.47 7.31
CA LEU A 287 -4.14 -5.11 6.24
C LEU A 287 -2.73 -5.43 6.75
N ARG A 288 -2.14 -6.53 6.29
CA ARG A 288 -0.77 -6.95 6.70
C ARG A 288 0.33 -5.94 6.33
N HIS A 289 0.05 -4.97 5.51
CA HIS A 289 0.99 -3.91 5.12
C HIS A 289 0.42 -2.52 5.41
N PRO A 290 1.13 -1.56 6.03
CA PRO A 290 2.51 -1.68 6.53
C PRO A 290 2.61 -2.57 7.77
N PRO A 291 3.85 -3.02 8.13
CA PRO A 291 4.07 -3.75 9.37
C PRO A 291 3.52 -3.02 10.59
N PRO A 292 3.05 -3.73 11.64
CA PRO A 292 2.57 -3.12 12.87
C PRO A 292 3.63 -2.20 13.50
N GLU A 293 3.20 -1.03 13.96
CA GLU A 293 4.06 -0.10 14.73
C GLU A 293 3.88 -0.38 16.22
N VAL A 294 4.94 -0.70 16.91
CA VAL A 294 4.93 -0.89 18.38
C VAL A 294 4.90 0.48 19.05
N LEU A 295 3.89 0.72 19.88
CA LEU A 295 3.71 1.96 20.63
C LEU A 295 4.35 1.87 22.01
N ARG A 296 4.15 0.75 22.72
CA ARG A 296 4.75 0.46 24.02
C ARG A 296 4.76 -1.04 24.30
N LEU A 297 5.68 -1.49 25.15
CA LEU A 297 5.61 -2.81 25.77
C LEU A 297 4.66 -2.74 26.98
N ARG A 298 3.92 -3.82 27.21
CA ARG A 298 3.05 -4.00 28.38
C ARG A 298 3.76 -4.96 29.33
N THR A 299 4.56 -4.40 30.20
CA THR A 299 5.30 -5.17 31.22
C THR A 299 4.49 -5.34 32.51
N ASP A 300 3.30 -4.75 32.53
CA ASP A 300 2.35 -4.69 33.65
C ASP A 300 1.23 -5.74 33.59
N LEU A 301 1.27 -6.61 32.58
CA LEU A 301 0.26 -7.67 32.36
C LEU A 301 0.86 -9.05 32.64
#